data_cdcb58fc12e0610bbe4843031cd9c0c7
#
_entry.id   cdcb58fc12e0610bbe4843031cd9c0c7
#
_cell.length_a   1.000
_cell.length_b   1.000
_cell.length_c   1.000
_cell.angle_alpha   90.00
_cell.angle_beta   90.00
_cell.angle_gamma   90.00
#
_symmetry.space_group_name_H-M   'P 1'
#
loop_
_entity.id
_entity.type
_entity.pdbx_description
1 polymer ?
#
loop_
_entity_poly.entity_id
_entity_poly.type
_entity_poly.pdbx_seq_one_letter_code
_entity_poly.pdbx_strand_id
1 'polypeptide(L)'
;FIMMINESHKTIPQIGGMYHGDQSRKQTLVDYGFRLPSAKDNRPLNFDEFESKINQVMFVSATPGEYEKDHELLRAEQVIRPTGLLDPEVEVRPVEGQIDDLIGEVNKEISKKNKVLVTTLTKRMAEDLTDYMREVGIRVKYLHSDIDTLERTEIIRDMRLDVFDVLVGINLLREGLDIPEITLVAILDADKEAFLRSETSLIQTIGRAARNAEGNVIMYADKITESMQLAIDETQRRREIQMRYNEEHGITPKTIQKSVRDLISISKKVAAEEMRLEKDPESMSQKELEKLIADLTKQMKKAAAELNFEAAAELRDKLVELKKMLNNTE
;
A
#
# COMPACT_ATOMS: atom_id res chain seq x y z
N PHE A 1 21.50 19.65 -3.65
CA PHE A 1 20.84 18.50 -2.96
C PHE A 1 20.72 17.32 -3.92
N ILE A 2 20.60 16.13 -3.37
CA ILE A 2 20.25 14.91 -4.09
C ILE A 2 18.77 14.65 -3.84
N MET A 3 18.00 14.40 -4.89
CA MET A 3 16.60 14.01 -4.82
C MET A 3 16.49 12.50 -5.00
N MET A 4 15.86 11.82 -4.06
CA MET A 4 15.60 10.39 -4.14
C MET A 4 14.09 10.18 -4.30
N ILE A 5 13.67 9.58 -5.42
CA ILE A 5 12.25 9.38 -5.75
C ILE A 5 11.95 7.89 -5.64
N ASN A 6 11.26 7.53 -4.56
CA ASN A 6 10.79 6.16 -4.35
C ASN A 6 9.50 5.91 -5.13
N GLU A 7 9.32 4.65 -5.61
CA GLU A 7 8.22 4.25 -6.51
C GLU A 7 8.09 5.23 -7.69
N SER A 8 9.22 5.57 -8.30
CA SER A 8 9.32 6.63 -9.31
C SER A 8 8.37 6.42 -10.48
N HIS A 9 8.16 5.18 -10.92
CA HIS A 9 7.20 4.82 -11.97
C HIS A 9 5.76 5.30 -11.70
N LYS A 10 5.41 5.62 -10.44
CA LYS A 10 4.13 6.24 -10.05
C LYS A 10 4.28 7.69 -9.69
N THR A 11 5.34 8.02 -8.95
CA THR A 11 5.56 9.36 -8.42
C THR A 11 5.77 10.38 -9.55
N ILE A 12 6.53 10.03 -10.58
CA ILE A 12 6.79 10.93 -11.72
C ILE A 12 5.50 11.29 -12.49
N PRO A 13 4.67 10.31 -12.92
CA PRO A 13 3.38 10.64 -13.54
C PRO A 13 2.44 11.43 -12.63
N GLN A 14 2.46 11.19 -11.31
CA GLN A 14 1.66 11.97 -10.36
C GLN A 14 2.10 13.43 -10.31
N ILE A 15 3.41 13.70 -10.25
CA ILE A 15 3.95 15.05 -10.29
C ILE A 15 3.54 15.74 -11.59
N GLY A 16 3.64 15.07 -12.74
CA GLY A 16 3.19 15.58 -14.03
C GLY A 16 1.71 15.97 -14.04
N GLY A 17 0.85 15.17 -13.38
CA GLY A 17 -0.59 15.41 -13.29
C GLY A 17 -1.03 16.48 -12.29
N MET A 18 -0.21 16.79 -11.27
CA MET A 18 -0.60 17.65 -10.15
C MET A 18 -1.00 19.08 -10.57
N TYR A 19 -0.20 19.69 -11.43
CA TYR A 19 -0.44 21.06 -11.92
C TYR A 19 -1.77 21.15 -12.67
N HIS A 20 -2.00 20.29 -13.64
CA HIS A 20 -3.21 20.31 -14.46
C HIS A 20 -4.46 19.99 -13.63
N GLY A 21 -4.38 19.06 -12.72
CA GLY A 21 -5.48 18.70 -11.80
C GLY A 21 -5.85 19.87 -10.87
N ASP A 22 -4.86 20.56 -10.31
CA ASP A 22 -5.08 21.74 -9.45
C ASP A 22 -5.68 22.91 -10.23
N GLN A 23 -5.15 23.20 -11.43
CA GLN A 23 -5.65 24.24 -12.30
C GLN A 23 -7.10 24.00 -12.73
N SER A 24 -7.43 22.79 -13.17
CA SER A 24 -8.79 22.42 -13.57
C SER A 24 -9.79 22.60 -12.43
N ARG A 25 -9.46 22.10 -11.24
CA ARG A 25 -10.29 22.25 -10.05
C ARG A 25 -10.49 23.73 -9.67
N LYS A 26 -9.43 24.52 -9.65
CA LYS A 26 -9.49 25.93 -9.28
C LYS A 26 -10.22 26.76 -10.32
N GLN A 27 -10.05 26.46 -11.60
CA GLN A 27 -10.79 27.10 -12.66
C GLN A 27 -12.30 26.93 -12.45
N THR A 28 -12.76 25.71 -12.21
CA THR A 28 -14.17 25.43 -11.91
C THR A 28 -14.66 26.24 -10.72
N LEU A 29 -13.89 26.28 -9.62
CA LEU A 29 -14.28 27.04 -8.42
C LEU A 29 -14.33 28.54 -8.65
N VAL A 30 -13.47 29.09 -9.51
CA VAL A 30 -13.50 30.53 -9.90
C VAL A 30 -14.69 30.81 -10.81
N ASP A 31 -14.95 29.97 -11.80
CA ASP A 31 -16.03 30.15 -12.77
C ASP A 31 -17.41 30.13 -12.08
N TYR A 32 -17.56 29.32 -11.03
CA TYR A 32 -18.78 29.28 -10.21
C TYR A 32 -18.80 30.27 -9.04
N GLY A 33 -17.78 31.15 -8.93
CA GLY A 33 -17.74 32.20 -7.90
C GLY A 33 -17.39 31.71 -6.47
N PHE A 34 -16.96 30.46 -6.29
CA PHE A 34 -16.55 29.92 -4.99
C PHE A 34 -15.15 30.38 -4.57
N ARG A 35 -14.32 30.82 -5.52
CA ARG A 35 -12.97 31.34 -5.27
C ARG A 35 -12.66 32.54 -6.16
N LEU A 36 -11.74 33.39 -5.69
CA LEU A 36 -11.23 34.52 -6.47
C LEU A 36 -10.24 33.99 -7.55
N PRO A 37 -10.06 34.73 -8.68
CA PRO A 37 -9.09 34.40 -9.73
C PRO A 37 -7.67 34.17 -9.21
N SER A 38 -7.24 34.90 -8.17
CA SER A 38 -5.94 34.78 -7.52
C SER A 38 -5.71 33.42 -6.82
N ALA A 39 -6.75 32.61 -6.62
CA ALA A 39 -6.58 31.25 -6.12
C ALA A 39 -5.69 30.38 -7.02
N LYS A 40 -5.56 30.74 -8.31
CA LYS A 40 -4.69 30.05 -9.29
C LYS A 40 -3.20 30.33 -9.08
N ASP A 41 -2.84 31.39 -8.37
CA ASP A 41 -1.44 31.80 -8.16
C ASP A 41 -0.75 30.86 -7.17
N ASN A 42 -1.49 30.33 -6.19
CA ASN A 42 -1.01 29.29 -5.26
C ASN A 42 -1.19 27.91 -5.90
N ARG A 43 -0.19 27.43 -6.60
CA ARG A 43 -0.23 26.21 -7.41
C ARG A 43 0.99 25.33 -7.20
N PRO A 44 0.91 24.00 -7.43
CA PRO A 44 2.09 23.17 -7.56
C PRO A 44 2.93 23.61 -8.77
N LEU A 45 4.19 23.20 -8.78
CA LEU A 45 5.05 23.35 -9.95
C LEU A 45 4.44 22.59 -11.14
N ASN A 46 4.60 23.13 -12.35
CA ASN A 46 4.42 22.32 -13.54
C ASN A 46 5.63 21.38 -13.71
N PHE A 47 5.55 20.44 -14.64
CA PHE A 47 6.58 19.41 -14.77
C PHE A 47 7.93 19.99 -15.19
N ASP A 48 7.97 20.94 -16.12
CA ASP A 48 9.22 21.59 -16.57
C ASP A 48 9.89 22.38 -15.44
N GLU A 49 9.08 23.07 -14.62
CA GLU A 49 9.56 23.76 -13.42
C GLU A 49 10.14 22.79 -12.39
N PHE A 50 9.50 21.64 -12.22
CA PHE A 50 10.01 20.56 -11.35
C PHE A 50 11.35 20.05 -11.87
N GLU A 51 11.47 19.70 -13.15
CA GLU A 51 12.70 19.24 -13.76
C GLU A 51 13.83 20.27 -13.64
N SER A 52 13.53 21.54 -13.85
CA SER A 52 14.52 22.63 -13.75
C SER A 52 15.17 22.77 -12.35
N LYS A 53 14.52 22.25 -11.31
CA LYS A 53 15.00 22.27 -9.93
C LYS A 53 15.82 21.04 -9.56
N ILE A 54 15.82 20.01 -10.39
CA ILE A 54 16.59 18.79 -10.17
C ILE A 54 18.06 19.06 -10.48
N ASN A 55 18.93 18.79 -9.52
CA ASN A 55 20.38 18.79 -9.75
C ASN A 55 20.88 17.35 -9.94
N GLN A 56 20.63 16.49 -8.95
CA GLN A 56 20.94 15.07 -8.99
C GLN A 56 19.72 14.30 -8.53
N VAL A 57 19.35 13.25 -9.25
CA VAL A 57 18.18 12.42 -8.94
C VAL A 57 18.56 10.94 -8.92
N MET A 58 17.97 10.22 -8.00
CA MET A 58 17.99 8.76 -7.92
C MET A 58 16.55 8.26 -7.99
N PHE A 59 16.23 7.55 -9.06
CA PHE A 59 14.94 6.85 -9.20
C PHE A 59 15.04 5.48 -8.52
N VAL A 60 14.07 5.16 -7.68
CA VAL A 60 13.98 3.85 -7.01
C VAL A 60 12.65 3.22 -7.39
N SER A 61 12.70 2.09 -8.09
CA SER A 61 11.52 1.37 -8.53
C SER A 61 11.83 -0.10 -8.80
N ALA A 62 10.91 -0.99 -8.47
CA ALA A 62 10.98 -2.40 -8.89
C ALA A 62 10.59 -2.57 -10.37
N THR A 63 9.90 -1.59 -10.94
CA THR A 63 9.36 -1.57 -12.30
C THR A 63 9.53 -0.17 -12.91
N PRO A 64 10.78 0.24 -13.28
CA PRO A 64 11.03 1.55 -13.87
C PRO A 64 10.19 1.79 -15.13
N GLY A 65 9.61 2.98 -15.26
CA GLY A 65 8.85 3.39 -16.43
C GLY A 65 9.73 3.93 -17.57
N GLU A 66 9.09 4.46 -18.62
CA GLU A 66 9.81 5.03 -19.76
C GLU A 66 10.60 6.27 -19.36
N TYR A 67 10.04 7.15 -18.53
CA TYR A 67 10.72 8.36 -18.09
C TYR A 67 12.07 8.05 -17.42
N GLU A 68 12.12 7.08 -16.51
CA GLU A 68 13.35 6.66 -15.85
C GLU A 68 14.35 6.09 -16.86
N LYS A 69 13.88 5.25 -17.79
CA LYS A 69 14.72 4.65 -18.83
C LYS A 69 15.36 5.68 -19.76
N ASP A 70 14.62 6.75 -20.08
CA ASP A 70 15.08 7.82 -20.95
C ASP A 70 16.05 8.78 -20.25
N HIS A 71 15.99 8.90 -18.93
CA HIS A 71 16.77 9.86 -18.14
C HIS A 71 17.87 9.23 -17.28
N GLU A 72 17.97 7.89 -17.25
CA GLU A 72 19.03 7.22 -16.48
C GLU A 72 20.41 7.36 -17.15
N LEU A 73 21.41 7.72 -16.36
CA LEU A 73 22.81 7.67 -16.76
C LEU A 73 23.47 6.36 -16.33
N LEU A 74 22.99 5.77 -15.24
CA LEU A 74 23.50 4.54 -14.66
C LEU A 74 22.33 3.80 -14.01
N ARG A 75 22.28 2.48 -14.24
CA ARG A 75 21.33 1.59 -13.57
C ARG A 75 22.06 0.61 -12.66
N ALA A 76 21.55 0.47 -11.44
CA ALA A 76 21.97 -0.58 -10.52
C ALA A 76 20.75 -1.41 -10.12
N GLU A 77 20.87 -2.73 -10.12
CA GLU A 77 19.83 -3.66 -9.69
C GLU A 77 20.21 -4.30 -8.36
N GLN A 78 19.29 -4.25 -7.40
CA GLN A 78 19.41 -5.02 -6.18
C GLN A 78 18.36 -6.12 -6.15
N VAL A 79 18.71 -7.29 -6.63
CA VAL A 79 17.83 -8.48 -6.69
C VAL A 79 17.94 -9.30 -5.41
N ILE A 80 19.14 -9.38 -4.84
CA ILE A 80 19.41 -10.24 -3.68
C ILE A 80 18.72 -9.74 -2.41
N ARG A 81 17.97 -10.65 -1.78
CA ARG A 81 17.35 -10.45 -0.46
C ARG A 81 18.19 -11.14 0.61
N PRO A 82 18.58 -10.44 1.69
CA PRO A 82 19.36 -11.06 2.78
C PRO A 82 18.65 -12.22 3.48
N THR A 83 17.31 -12.26 3.41
CA THR A 83 16.48 -13.33 3.97
C THR A 83 16.53 -14.63 3.16
N GLY A 84 17.13 -14.61 1.97
CA GLY A 84 17.14 -15.72 1.03
C GLY A 84 15.80 -16.02 0.35
N LEU A 85 14.75 -15.21 0.60
CA LEU A 85 13.43 -15.41 0.02
C LEU A 85 13.45 -15.29 -1.49
N LEU A 86 12.91 -16.30 -2.16
CA LEU A 86 12.75 -16.36 -3.60
C LEU A 86 11.53 -15.55 -4.05
N ASP A 87 11.54 -15.08 -5.29
CA ASP A 87 10.29 -14.69 -5.93
C ASP A 87 9.40 -15.93 -6.11
N PRO A 88 8.06 -15.79 -6.05
CA PRO A 88 7.15 -16.92 -6.08
C PRO A 88 7.18 -17.66 -7.43
N GLU A 89 6.80 -18.93 -7.41
CA GLU A 89 6.49 -19.64 -8.65
C GLU A 89 5.18 -19.12 -9.23
N VAL A 90 5.14 -19.00 -10.55
CA VAL A 90 3.96 -18.55 -11.29
C VAL A 90 3.45 -19.70 -12.14
N GLU A 91 2.22 -20.12 -11.87
CA GLU A 91 1.51 -21.13 -12.65
C GLU A 91 0.40 -20.48 -13.47
N VAL A 92 0.27 -20.87 -14.74
CA VAL A 92 -0.83 -20.43 -15.60
C VAL A 92 -1.82 -21.56 -15.75
N ARG A 93 -3.09 -21.32 -15.45
CA ARG A 93 -4.20 -22.28 -15.55
C ARG A 93 -5.31 -21.73 -16.43
N PRO A 94 -6.15 -22.57 -17.04
CA PRO A 94 -7.23 -22.12 -17.93
C PRO A 94 -8.29 -21.32 -17.18
N VAL A 95 -8.99 -20.43 -17.91
CA VAL A 95 -10.10 -19.63 -17.37
C VAL A 95 -11.32 -20.49 -17.10
N GLU A 96 -11.55 -21.53 -17.93
CA GLU A 96 -12.65 -22.47 -17.72
C GLU A 96 -12.50 -23.20 -16.39
N GLY A 97 -13.49 -23.09 -15.51
CA GLY A 97 -13.47 -23.68 -14.17
C GLY A 97 -12.61 -22.90 -13.14
N GLN A 98 -12.12 -21.71 -13.48
CA GLN A 98 -11.22 -20.94 -12.62
C GLN A 98 -11.75 -20.72 -11.20
N ILE A 99 -13.07 -20.58 -11.02
CA ILE A 99 -13.65 -20.33 -9.68
C ILE A 99 -13.62 -21.61 -8.84
N ASP A 100 -13.97 -22.74 -9.40
CA ASP A 100 -13.95 -24.03 -8.66
C ASP A 100 -12.51 -24.41 -8.30
N ASP A 101 -11.58 -24.25 -9.22
CA ASP A 101 -10.15 -24.47 -8.99
C ASP A 101 -9.62 -23.53 -7.91
N LEU A 102 -9.94 -22.22 -7.98
CA LEU A 102 -9.58 -21.24 -6.98
C LEU A 102 -10.10 -21.62 -5.58
N ILE A 103 -11.37 -22.04 -5.48
CA ILE A 103 -11.95 -22.47 -4.19
C ILE A 103 -11.19 -23.69 -3.64
N GLY A 104 -10.80 -24.62 -4.51
CA GLY A 104 -9.98 -25.76 -4.14
C GLY A 104 -8.62 -25.34 -3.56
N GLU A 105 -7.92 -24.43 -4.22
CA GLU A 105 -6.62 -23.91 -3.75
C GLU A 105 -6.76 -23.07 -2.47
N VAL A 106 -7.78 -22.22 -2.39
CA VAL A 106 -8.10 -21.45 -1.18
C VAL A 106 -8.30 -22.38 0.03
N ASN A 107 -9.07 -23.46 -0.12
CA ASN A 107 -9.31 -24.41 0.96
C ASN A 107 -8.02 -25.15 1.39
N LYS A 108 -7.13 -25.45 0.45
CA LYS A 108 -5.79 -26.01 0.77
C LYS A 108 -4.98 -25.05 1.62
N GLU A 109 -4.95 -23.77 1.26
CA GLU A 109 -4.19 -22.76 2.01
C GLU A 109 -4.81 -22.46 3.39
N ILE A 110 -6.14 -22.38 3.48
CA ILE A 110 -6.86 -22.23 4.76
C ILE A 110 -6.52 -23.39 5.70
N SER A 111 -6.47 -24.63 5.20
CA SER A 111 -6.12 -25.82 6.01
C SER A 111 -4.73 -25.72 6.65
N LYS A 112 -3.81 -24.98 6.02
CA LYS A 112 -2.47 -24.67 6.53
C LYS A 112 -2.42 -23.39 7.38
N LYS A 113 -3.55 -22.71 7.58
CA LYS A 113 -3.68 -21.38 8.23
C LYS A 113 -2.97 -20.26 7.47
N ASN A 114 -2.82 -20.40 6.19
CA ASN A 114 -2.25 -19.42 5.30
C ASN A 114 -3.30 -18.40 4.82
N LYS A 115 -2.84 -17.31 4.21
CA LYS A 115 -3.69 -16.24 3.69
C LYS A 115 -3.62 -16.17 2.17
N VAL A 116 -4.74 -15.84 1.54
CA VAL A 116 -4.88 -15.79 0.09
C VAL A 116 -5.28 -14.40 -0.38
N LEU A 117 -4.67 -13.94 -1.45
CA LEU A 117 -4.98 -12.70 -2.13
C LEU A 117 -5.56 -13.03 -3.51
N VAL A 118 -6.74 -12.49 -3.84
CA VAL A 118 -7.38 -12.69 -5.13
C VAL A 118 -7.58 -11.36 -5.84
N THR A 119 -7.11 -11.24 -7.09
CA THR A 119 -7.31 -10.03 -7.89
C THR A 119 -8.29 -10.27 -9.02
N THR A 120 -9.26 -9.36 -9.15
CA THR A 120 -10.28 -9.35 -10.21
C THR A 120 -10.11 -8.12 -11.11
N LEU A 121 -10.82 -8.08 -12.23
CA LEU A 121 -10.78 -6.94 -13.16
C LEU A 121 -11.78 -5.84 -12.81
N THR A 122 -12.93 -6.19 -12.25
CA THR A 122 -14.02 -5.26 -12.01
C THR A 122 -14.53 -5.32 -10.58
N LYS A 123 -15.14 -4.22 -10.13
CA LYS A 123 -15.79 -4.13 -8.82
C LYS A 123 -16.87 -5.18 -8.65
N ARG A 124 -17.73 -5.32 -9.66
CA ARG A 124 -18.83 -6.29 -9.65
C ARG A 124 -18.31 -7.72 -9.51
N MET A 125 -17.28 -8.08 -10.29
CA MET A 125 -16.69 -9.42 -10.20
C MET A 125 -16.10 -9.70 -8.82
N ALA A 126 -15.47 -8.69 -8.18
CA ALA A 126 -14.95 -8.84 -6.83
C ALA A 126 -16.07 -9.00 -5.78
N GLU A 127 -17.16 -8.26 -5.92
CA GLU A 127 -18.34 -8.35 -5.06
C GLU A 127 -19.02 -9.72 -5.21
N ASP A 128 -19.34 -10.13 -6.45
CA ASP A 128 -19.98 -11.42 -6.75
C ASP A 128 -19.14 -12.60 -6.24
N LEU A 129 -17.81 -12.55 -6.44
CA LEU A 129 -16.89 -13.58 -5.94
C LEU A 129 -16.83 -13.61 -4.41
N THR A 130 -16.82 -12.45 -3.77
CA THR A 130 -16.80 -12.35 -2.30
C THR A 130 -18.06 -12.94 -1.70
N ASP A 131 -19.21 -12.66 -2.29
CA ASP A 131 -20.51 -13.19 -1.81
C ASP A 131 -20.57 -14.71 -2.02
N TYR A 132 -20.15 -15.21 -3.18
CA TYR A 132 -20.04 -16.65 -3.43
C TYR A 132 -19.12 -17.36 -2.42
N MET A 133 -17.93 -16.79 -2.16
CA MET A 133 -17.00 -17.35 -1.17
C MET A 133 -17.61 -17.41 0.25
N ARG A 134 -18.40 -16.39 0.64
CA ARG A 134 -19.13 -16.40 1.92
C ARG A 134 -20.20 -17.50 1.97
N GLU A 135 -20.95 -17.68 0.90
CA GLU A 135 -21.98 -18.72 0.80
C GLU A 135 -21.39 -20.13 0.96
N VAL A 136 -20.19 -20.38 0.44
CA VAL A 136 -19.48 -21.65 0.63
C VAL A 136 -18.67 -21.74 1.92
N GLY A 137 -18.84 -20.76 2.83
CA GLY A 137 -18.29 -20.80 4.19
C GLY A 137 -16.85 -20.30 4.34
N ILE A 138 -16.27 -19.62 3.34
CA ILE A 138 -14.94 -19.04 3.41
C ILE A 138 -14.99 -17.68 4.10
N ARG A 139 -14.08 -17.43 5.05
CA ARG A 139 -13.90 -16.14 5.70
C ARG A 139 -13.20 -15.18 4.74
N VAL A 140 -13.95 -14.33 4.07
CA VAL A 140 -13.45 -13.43 3.01
C VAL A 140 -13.85 -11.99 3.26
N LYS A 141 -12.96 -11.06 2.93
CA LYS A 141 -13.23 -9.62 2.84
C LYS A 141 -12.91 -9.10 1.43
N TYR A 142 -13.56 -8.01 1.07
CA TYR A 142 -13.39 -7.30 -0.17
C TYR A 142 -12.73 -5.95 0.06
N LEU A 143 -11.77 -5.58 -0.81
CA LEU A 143 -11.06 -4.31 -0.76
C LEU A 143 -11.23 -3.55 -2.08
N HIS A 144 -11.79 -2.34 -2.04
CA HIS A 144 -12.01 -1.49 -3.20
C HIS A 144 -11.44 -0.07 -3.00
N SER A 145 -11.49 0.74 -4.08
CA SER A 145 -10.90 2.08 -4.11
C SER A 145 -11.58 3.09 -3.18
N ASP A 146 -12.85 2.86 -2.85
CA ASP A 146 -13.68 3.81 -2.10
C ASP A 146 -13.57 3.61 -0.57
N ILE A 147 -12.86 2.57 -0.14
CA ILE A 147 -12.56 2.31 1.27
C ILE A 147 -11.53 3.34 1.75
N ASP A 148 -11.82 3.98 2.87
CA ASP A 148 -10.92 4.98 3.44
C ASP A 148 -9.63 4.35 3.98
N THR A 149 -8.64 5.18 4.29
CA THR A 149 -7.32 4.72 4.73
C THR A 149 -7.36 4.00 6.07
N LEU A 150 -8.25 4.41 6.98
CA LEU A 150 -8.37 3.79 8.31
C LEU A 150 -9.01 2.40 8.19
N GLU A 151 -10.13 2.29 7.48
CA GLU A 151 -10.81 1.02 7.24
C GLU A 151 -9.89 0.03 6.49
N ARG A 152 -9.12 0.51 5.50
CA ARG A 152 -8.12 -0.31 4.82
C ARG A 152 -7.07 -0.86 5.78
N THR A 153 -6.58 -0.04 6.70
CA THR A 153 -5.60 -0.46 7.71
C THR A 153 -6.21 -1.51 8.66
N GLU A 154 -7.48 -1.35 9.02
CA GLU A 154 -8.23 -2.35 9.80
C GLU A 154 -8.38 -3.69 9.07
N ILE A 155 -8.73 -3.66 7.78
CA ILE A 155 -8.84 -4.87 6.96
C ILE A 155 -7.50 -5.63 6.93
N ILE A 156 -6.39 -4.93 6.70
CA ILE A 156 -5.06 -5.55 6.67
C ILE A 156 -4.70 -6.14 8.04
N ARG A 157 -4.96 -5.42 9.11
CA ARG A 157 -4.76 -5.89 10.48
C ARG A 157 -5.60 -7.13 10.79
N ASP A 158 -6.88 -7.10 10.45
CA ASP A 158 -7.81 -8.21 10.69
C ASP A 158 -7.38 -9.48 9.97
N MET A 159 -6.86 -9.37 8.73
CA MET A 159 -6.30 -10.49 7.99
C MET A 159 -5.09 -11.09 8.73
N ARG A 160 -4.20 -10.26 9.24
CA ARG A 160 -3.02 -10.67 10.00
C ARG A 160 -3.36 -11.22 11.39
N LEU A 161 -4.49 -10.83 11.97
CA LEU A 161 -5.02 -11.34 13.23
C LEU A 161 -5.92 -12.58 13.07
N ASP A 162 -5.94 -13.18 11.89
CA ASP A 162 -6.72 -14.38 11.58
C ASP A 162 -8.25 -14.21 11.70
N VAL A 163 -8.76 -13.00 11.50
CA VAL A 163 -10.21 -12.74 11.47
C VAL A 163 -10.82 -13.29 10.18
N PHE A 164 -10.10 -13.25 9.08
CA PHE A 164 -10.48 -13.80 7.78
C PHE A 164 -9.27 -14.33 7.01
N ASP A 165 -9.51 -15.12 5.94
CA ASP A 165 -8.47 -15.87 5.25
C ASP A 165 -8.19 -15.36 3.85
N VAL A 166 -9.21 -14.81 3.19
CA VAL A 166 -9.12 -14.39 1.78
C VAL A 166 -9.41 -12.90 1.65
N LEU A 167 -8.54 -12.21 0.92
CA LEU A 167 -8.75 -10.82 0.54
C LEU A 167 -8.97 -10.75 -0.98
N VAL A 168 -10.16 -10.31 -1.39
CA VAL A 168 -10.50 -10.08 -2.80
C VAL A 168 -10.40 -8.60 -3.11
N GLY A 169 -9.88 -8.24 -4.26
CA GLY A 169 -9.87 -6.83 -4.68
C GLY A 169 -9.50 -6.61 -6.13
N ILE A 170 -9.77 -5.41 -6.63
CA ILE A 170 -9.53 -5.03 -8.02
C ILE A 170 -8.08 -4.58 -8.22
N ASN A 171 -7.66 -3.61 -7.44
CA ASN A 171 -6.33 -3.01 -7.49
C ASN A 171 -5.67 -3.08 -6.12
N LEU A 172 -5.15 -4.26 -5.83
CA LEU A 172 -4.43 -4.52 -4.58
C LEU A 172 -2.97 -4.04 -4.64
N LEU A 173 -2.59 -3.36 -5.74
CA LEU A 173 -1.26 -2.81 -5.98
C LEU A 173 -0.98 -1.53 -5.19
N ARG A 174 -2.00 -0.92 -4.56
CA ARG A 174 -1.78 0.29 -3.78
C ARG A 174 -0.76 0.01 -2.68
N GLU A 175 0.14 0.95 -2.52
CA GLU A 175 1.19 0.96 -1.52
C GLU A 175 0.64 0.62 -0.13
N GLY A 176 1.42 -0.10 0.68
CA GLY A 176 1.03 -0.44 2.05
C GLY A 176 0.44 -1.84 2.27
N LEU A 177 0.21 -2.67 1.24
CA LEU A 177 -0.10 -4.08 1.43
C LEU A 177 1.19 -4.86 1.72
N ASP A 178 1.52 -4.97 2.98
CA ASP A 178 2.67 -5.73 3.47
C ASP A 178 2.18 -6.82 4.44
N ILE A 179 1.76 -7.94 3.86
CA ILE A 179 1.18 -9.08 4.58
C ILE A 179 2.07 -10.31 4.33
N PRO A 180 3.05 -10.60 5.21
CA PRO A 180 3.95 -11.73 5.03
C PRO A 180 3.25 -13.10 5.11
N GLU A 181 2.05 -13.13 5.64
CA GLU A 181 1.23 -14.32 5.80
C GLU A 181 0.58 -14.81 4.50
N ILE A 182 0.64 -14.01 3.41
CA ILE A 182 0.14 -14.40 2.09
C ILE A 182 1.05 -15.46 1.47
N THR A 183 0.48 -16.62 1.18
CA THR A 183 1.14 -17.73 0.48
C THR A 183 0.63 -17.92 -0.94
N LEU A 184 -0.63 -17.54 -1.21
CA LEU A 184 -1.20 -17.64 -2.54
C LEU A 184 -1.72 -16.30 -3.03
N VAL A 185 -1.31 -15.94 -4.25
CA VAL A 185 -1.89 -14.83 -5.01
C VAL A 185 -2.56 -15.41 -6.26
N ALA A 186 -3.87 -15.22 -6.39
CA ALA A 186 -4.63 -15.64 -7.55
C ALA A 186 -5.01 -14.42 -8.40
N ILE A 187 -4.73 -14.51 -9.70
CA ILE A 187 -5.02 -13.45 -10.67
C ILE A 187 -6.04 -13.99 -11.67
N LEU A 188 -7.30 -13.58 -11.52
CA LEU A 188 -8.38 -14.01 -12.41
C LEU A 188 -8.33 -13.23 -13.72
N ASP A 189 -8.70 -13.89 -14.84
CA ASP A 189 -8.71 -13.29 -16.16
C ASP A 189 -7.41 -12.53 -16.48
N ALA A 190 -6.27 -13.17 -16.28
CA ALA A 190 -4.96 -12.54 -16.41
C ALA A 190 -4.62 -12.16 -17.86
N ASP A 191 -5.27 -12.80 -18.84
CA ASP A 191 -5.11 -12.56 -20.28
C ASP A 191 -5.97 -11.42 -20.82
N LYS A 192 -6.82 -10.81 -20.02
CA LYS A 192 -7.61 -9.64 -20.44
C LYS A 192 -6.73 -8.41 -20.43
N GLU A 193 -6.40 -7.91 -21.63
CA GLU A 193 -5.61 -6.69 -21.77
C GLU A 193 -6.34 -5.49 -21.13
N ALA A 194 -5.82 -5.03 -20.00
CA ALA A 194 -6.31 -3.89 -19.26
C ALA A 194 -5.16 -3.27 -18.46
N PHE A 195 -5.31 -2.04 -18.04
CA PHE A 195 -4.32 -1.34 -17.22
C PHE A 195 -3.87 -2.16 -15.98
N LEU A 196 -4.79 -2.93 -15.39
CA LEU A 196 -4.52 -3.79 -14.22
C LEU A 196 -3.81 -5.11 -14.58
N ARG A 197 -3.55 -5.39 -15.84
CA ARG A 197 -2.86 -6.58 -16.37
C ARG A 197 -1.65 -6.20 -17.20
N SER A 198 -1.15 -4.96 -17.08
CA SER A 198 0.14 -4.57 -17.62
C SER A 198 1.28 -5.33 -16.94
N GLU A 199 2.42 -5.47 -17.61
CA GLU A 199 3.65 -6.07 -17.04
C GLU A 199 3.93 -5.56 -15.63
N THR A 200 4.00 -4.24 -15.46
CA THR A 200 4.24 -3.57 -14.17
C THR A 200 3.22 -4.00 -13.09
N SER A 201 1.93 -4.03 -13.45
CA SER A 201 0.87 -4.44 -12.54
C SER A 201 0.98 -5.89 -12.12
N LEU A 202 1.31 -6.77 -13.07
CA LEU A 202 1.51 -8.19 -12.80
C LEU A 202 2.71 -8.44 -11.90
N ILE A 203 3.88 -7.85 -12.19
CA ILE A 203 5.08 -7.95 -11.36
C ILE A 203 4.81 -7.47 -9.92
N GLN A 204 4.13 -6.34 -9.76
CA GLN A 204 3.75 -5.80 -8.44
C GLN A 204 2.80 -6.73 -7.67
N THR A 205 1.86 -7.37 -8.38
CA THR A 205 0.91 -8.32 -7.78
C THR A 205 1.61 -9.62 -7.37
N ILE A 206 2.42 -10.18 -8.26
CA ILE A 206 3.26 -11.37 -8.00
C ILE A 206 4.13 -11.14 -6.75
N GLY A 207 4.75 -9.97 -6.66
CA GLY A 207 5.63 -9.60 -5.55
C GLY A 207 4.96 -9.60 -4.16
N ARG A 208 3.62 -9.66 -4.08
CA ARG A 208 2.91 -9.78 -2.80
C ARG A 208 3.12 -11.15 -2.13
N ALA A 209 3.30 -12.22 -2.90
CA ALA A 209 3.63 -13.54 -2.38
C ALA A 209 5.13 -13.71 -2.04
N ALA A 210 6.00 -12.81 -2.46
CA ALA A 210 7.46 -12.95 -2.33
C ALA A 210 8.02 -12.75 -0.90
N ARG A 211 7.16 -12.54 0.10
CA ARG A 211 7.54 -12.40 1.52
C ARG A 211 7.39 -13.69 2.32
N ASN A 212 6.83 -14.71 1.69
CA ASN A 212 6.66 -16.04 2.26
C ASN A 212 7.52 -17.05 1.49
N ALA A 213 8.17 -17.97 2.21
CA ALA A 213 8.99 -19.02 1.59
C ALA A 213 8.14 -20.01 0.77
N GLU A 214 6.86 -20.14 1.08
CA GLU A 214 5.89 -20.98 0.37
C GLU A 214 5.02 -20.18 -0.59
N GLY A 215 5.45 -18.95 -0.96
CA GLY A 215 4.69 -18.06 -1.82
C GLY A 215 4.53 -18.60 -3.25
N ASN A 216 3.28 -18.67 -3.73
CA ASN A 216 2.90 -19.12 -5.07
C ASN A 216 1.93 -18.14 -5.73
N VAL A 217 1.91 -18.12 -7.05
CA VAL A 217 0.99 -17.31 -7.85
C VAL A 217 0.31 -18.18 -8.87
N ILE A 218 -1.01 -18.05 -8.99
CA ILE A 218 -1.80 -18.68 -10.06
C ILE A 218 -2.38 -17.57 -10.92
N MET A 219 -2.11 -17.62 -12.21
CA MET A 219 -2.73 -16.76 -13.23
C MET A 219 -3.74 -17.59 -14.02
N TYR A 220 -5.01 -17.20 -13.98
CA TYR A 220 -6.02 -17.82 -14.82
C TYR A 220 -6.10 -17.11 -16.16
N ALA A 221 -5.74 -17.82 -17.21
CA ALA A 221 -5.64 -17.27 -18.57
C ALA A 221 -5.77 -18.40 -19.61
N ASP A 222 -6.49 -18.12 -20.71
CA ASP A 222 -6.58 -19.05 -21.84
C ASP A 222 -5.41 -18.88 -22.83
N LYS A 223 -4.76 -17.71 -22.79
CA LYS A 223 -3.56 -17.40 -23.59
C LYS A 223 -2.58 -16.59 -22.78
N ILE A 224 -1.30 -16.80 -22.97
CA ILE A 224 -0.25 -15.97 -22.39
C ILE A 224 -0.11 -14.71 -23.25
N THR A 225 -0.39 -13.54 -22.67
CA THR A 225 -0.17 -12.25 -23.33
C THR A 225 1.29 -11.82 -23.21
N GLU A 226 1.71 -10.82 -23.99
CA GLU A 226 3.07 -10.28 -23.91
C GLU A 226 3.37 -9.75 -22.50
N SER A 227 2.44 -9.00 -21.88
CA SER A 227 2.59 -8.52 -20.50
C SER A 227 2.75 -9.64 -19.48
N MET A 228 2.01 -10.75 -19.66
CA MET A 228 2.17 -11.93 -18.80
C MET A 228 3.54 -12.58 -18.99
N GLN A 229 3.97 -12.76 -20.23
CA GLN A 229 5.26 -13.38 -20.52
C GLN A 229 6.40 -12.59 -19.91
N LEU A 230 6.42 -11.26 -20.12
CA LEU A 230 7.44 -10.38 -19.54
C LEU A 230 7.45 -10.44 -18.01
N ALA A 231 6.29 -10.47 -17.38
CA ALA A 231 6.18 -10.56 -15.91
C ALA A 231 6.65 -11.92 -15.37
N ILE A 232 6.34 -13.01 -16.06
CA ILE A 232 6.77 -14.36 -15.71
C ILE A 232 8.29 -14.49 -15.88
N ASP A 233 8.82 -14.06 -17.02
CA ASP A 233 10.25 -14.13 -17.31
C ASP A 233 11.09 -13.33 -16.31
N GLU A 234 10.66 -12.11 -15.99
CA GLU A 234 11.35 -11.28 -14.99
C GLU A 234 11.28 -11.88 -13.58
N THR A 235 10.15 -12.44 -13.20
CA THR A 235 10.00 -13.14 -11.90
C THR A 235 10.92 -14.36 -11.84
N GLN A 236 10.97 -15.15 -12.91
CA GLN A 236 11.84 -16.31 -13.00
C GLN A 236 13.33 -15.92 -12.98
N ARG A 237 13.71 -14.87 -13.73
CA ARG A 237 15.08 -14.33 -13.72
C ARG A 237 15.53 -13.96 -12.31
N ARG A 238 14.70 -13.22 -11.55
CA ARG A 238 14.99 -12.82 -10.17
C ARG A 238 15.09 -14.02 -9.25
N ARG A 239 14.19 -14.99 -9.41
CA ARG A 239 14.19 -16.24 -8.64
C ARG A 239 15.49 -17.01 -8.83
N GLU A 240 15.95 -17.19 -10.06
CA GLU A 240 17.18 -17.91 -10.39
C GLU A 240 18.44 -17.24 -9.82
N ILE A 241 18.51 -15.91 -9.90
CA ILE A 241 19.61 -15.13 -9.32
C ILE A 241 19.67 -15.36 -7.80
N GLN A 242 18.52 -15.27 -7.11
CA GLN A 242 18.45 -15.47 -5.69
C GLN A 242 18.76 -16.93 -5.30
N MET A 243 18.26 -17.91 -6.05
CA MET A 243 18.56 -19.34 -5.80
C MET A 243 20.05 -19.61 -5.87
N ARG A 244 20.72 -19.14 -6.93
CA ARG A 244 22.18 -19.30 -7.10
C ARG A 244 22.94 -18.67 -5.93
N TYR A 245 22.54 -17.45 -5.55
CA TYR A 245 23.16 -16.78 -4.41
C TYR A 245 22.97 -17.54 -3.10
N ASN A 246 21.78 -18.09 -2.87
CA ASN A 246 21.48 -18.90 -1.68
C ASN A 246 22.35 -20.17 -1.63
N GLU A 247 22.49 -20.87 -2.75
CA GLU A 247 23.33 -22.06 -2.88
C GLU A 247 24.80 -21.74 -2.59
N GLU A 248 25.34 -20.69 -3.22
CA GLU A 248 26.74 -20.26 -3.05
C GLU A 248 27.07 -19.87 -1.60
N HIS A 249 26.09 -19.30 -0.88
CA HIS A 249 26.31 -18.80 0.49
C HIS A 249 25.67 -19.67 1.58
N GLY A 250 25.10 -20.81 1.23
CA GLY A 250 24.45 -21.72 2.19
C GLY A 250 23.25 -21.10 2.93
N ILE A 251 22.50 -20.21 2.27
CA ILE A 251 21.37 -19.50 2.86
C ILE A 251 20.11 -20.32 2.68
N THR A 252 19.40 -20.58 3.78
CA THR A 252 18.05 -21.18 3.73
C THR A 252 17.01 -20.07 3.80
N PRO A 253 16.06 -19.99 2.84
CA PRO A 253 14.99 -18.99 2.85
C PRO A 253 14.17 -19.05 4.15
N LYS A 254 13.88 -17.88 4.73
CA LYS A 254 13.06 -17.78 5.94
C LYS A 254 11.95 -16.75 5.73
N THR A 255 10.71 -17.19 5.97
CA THR A 255 9.54 -16.30 5.93
C THR A 255 9.71 -15.13 6.91
N ILE A 256 9.37 -13.94 6.45
CA ILE A 256 9.44 -12.72 7.25
C ILE A 256 8.35 -12.78 8.33
N GLN A 257 8.76 -12.71 9.59
CA GLN A 257 7.82 -12.55 10.71
C GLN A 257 7.80 -11.09 11.17
N LYS A 258 6.65 -10.44 11.03
CA LYS A 258 6.43 -9.08 11.53
C LYS A 258 5.40 -9.09 12.65
N SER A 259 5.68 -8.39 13.75
CA SER A 259 4.66 -8.12 14.76
C SER A 259 3.52 -7.30 14.16
N VAL A 260 2.29 -7.63 14.49
CA VAL A 260 1.13 -6.79 14.14
C VAL A 260 1.22 -5.53 15.01
N ARG A 261 1.58 -4.39 14.41
CA ARG A 261 1.63 -3.13 15.12
C ARG A 261 0.20 -2.61 15.33
N ASP A 262 -0.12 -2.28 16.56
CA ASP A 262 -1.43 -1.73 16.95
C ASP A 262 -1.50 -0.21 16.66
N LEU A 263 -1.19 0.19 15.42
CA LEU A 263 -1.30 1.59 14.97
C LEU A 263 -2.73 2.13 15.16
N ILE A 264 -3.74 1.26 15.01
CA ILE A 264 -5.16 1.61 15.16
C ILE A 264 -5.57 1.76 16.62
N SER A 265 -4.95 1.02 17.56
CA SER A 265 -5.26 1.20 18.97
C SER A 265 -4.81 2.57 19.47
N ILE A 266 -3.76 3.13 18.87
CA ILE A 266 -3.27 4.47 19.15
C ILE A 266 -4.20 5.51 18.51
N SER A 267 -4.57 5.36 17.23
CA SER A 267 -5.50 6.30 16.57
C SER A 267 -6.94 6.18 17.10
N LYS A 268 -7.44 4.98 17.43
CA LYS A 268 -8.75 4.84 18.12
C LYS A 268 -8.73 5.37 19.55
N LYS A 269 -7.62 5.26 20.28
CA LYS A 269 -7.47 5.92 21.58
C LYS A 269 -7.40 7.43 21.44
N VAL A 270 -6.69 7.93 20.45
CA VAL A 270 -6.64 9.36 20.14
C VAL A 270 -8.00 9.87 19.69
N ALA A 271 -8.69 9.18 18.77
CA ALA A 271 -10.04 9.54 18.33
C ALA A 271 -11.12 9.36 19.43
N ALA A 272 -10.99 8.35 20.30
CA ALA A 272 -11.88 8.19 21.47
C ALA A 272 -11.58 9.21 22.60
N GLU A 273 -10.34 9.65 22.70
CA GLU A 273 -9.99 10.80 23.55
C GLU A 273 -10.41 12.12 22.91
N GLU A 274 -10.37 12.26 21.58
CA GLU A 274 -10.98 13.37 20.83
C GLU A 274 -12.50 13.44 21.03
N MET A 275 -13.22 12.31 20.97
CA MET A 275 -14.65 12.25 21.33
C MET A 275 -14.93 12.48 22.82
N ARG A 276 -13.99 12.20 23.71
CA ARG A 276 -14.07 12.60 25.14
C ARG A 276 -13.71 14.06 25.36
N LEU A 277 -13.02 14.68 24.42
CA LEU A 277 -12.70 16.11 24.35
C LEU A 277 -13.82 16.95 23.69
N GLU A 278 -15.06 16.42 23.58
CA GLU A 278 -16.25 17.21 23.23
C GLU A 278 -16.60 18.33 24.25
N LYS A 279 -15.79 18.52 25.26
CA LYS A 279 -15.66 19.83 25.88
C LYS A 279 -14.65 20.62 25.07
N ASP A 280 -15.14 21.63 24.38
CA ASP A 280 -14.34 22.64 23.70
C ASP A 280 -13.16 23.04 24.61
N PRO A 281 -11.89 22.95 24.18
CA PRO A 281 -10.75 23.36 25.02
C PRO A 281 -10.89 24.78 25.58
N GLU A 282 -11.64 25.63 24.87
CA GLU A 282 -11.99 27.00 25.36
C GLU A 282 -12.97 26.98 26.54
N SER A 283 -13.64 25.87 26.82
CA SER A 283 -14.57 25.70 27.95
C SER A 283 -13.96 24.96 29.16
N MET A 284 -12.67 24.54 29.05
CA MET A 284 -11.97 23.84 30.11
C MET A 284 -11.40 24.81 31.19
N SER A 285 -11.47 24.39 32.42
CA SER A 285 -10.77 25.11 33.50
C SER A 285 -9.25 24.96 33.36
N GLN A 286 -8.48 25.94 33.82
CA GLN A 286 -7.00 25.92 33.76
C GLN A 286 -6.40 24.61 34.30
N LYS A 287 -6.93 24.06 35.40
CA LYS A 287 -6.50 22.79 35.99
C LYS A 287 -6.78 21.57 35.10
N GLU A 288 -7.89 21.58 34.35
CA GLU A 288 -8.23 20.51 33.41
C GLU A 288 -7.31 20.58 32.21
N LEU A 289 -6.99 21.78 31.73
CA LEU A 289 -6.07 22.01 30.61
C LEU A 289 -4.63 21.59 30.95
N GLU A 290 -4.14 21.92 32.14
CA GLU A 290 -2.82 21.51 32.65
C GLU A 290 -2.72 19.96 32.75
N LYS A 291 -3.77 19.31 33.26
CA LYS A 291 -3.82 17.86 33.36
C LYS A 291 -3.81 17.19 31.98
N LEU A 292 -4.54 17.73 31.02
CA LEU A 292 -4.57 17.26 29.64
C LEU A 292 -3.19 17.41 28.99
N ILE A 293 -2.52 18.53 29.14
CA ILE A 293 -1.16 18.79 28.65
C ILE A 293 -0.16 17.79 29.25
N ALA A 294 -0.27 17.48 30.54
CA ALA A 294 0.61 16.53 31.20
C ALA A 294 0.41 15.10 30.67
N ASP A 295 -0.83 14.66 30.47
CA ASP A 295 -1.17 13.34 29.93
C ASP A 295 -0.74 13.18 28.46
N LEU A 296 -0.99 14.18 27.61
CA LEU A 296 -0.54 14.18 26.22
C LEU A 296 0.99 14.21 26.10
N THR A 297 1.68 14.94 27.00
CA THR A 297 3.15 14.94 27.04
C THR A 297 3.70 13.56 27.39
N LYS A 298 3.06 12.83 28.29
CA LYS A 298 3.45 11.46 28.64
C LYS A 298 3.24 10.50 27.48
N GLN A 299 2.13 10.63 26.76
CA GLN A 299 1.82 9.83 25.58
C GLN A 299 2.80 10.11 24.44
N MET A 300 3.12 11.37 24.16
CA MET A 300 4.11 11.78 23.16
C MET A 300 5.48 11.15 23.44
N LYS A 301 5.95 11.22 24.70
CA LYS A 301 7.23 10.64 25.12
C LYS A 301 7.22 9.10 24.96
N LYS A 302 6.09 8.46 25.26
CA LYS A 302 5.92 7.02 25.10
C LYS A 302 5.95 6.63 23.63
N ALA A 303 5.23 7.34 22.76
CA ALA A 303 5.24 7.12 21.31
C ALA A 303 6.64 7.29 20.71
N ALA A 304 7.39 8.31 21.17
CA ALA A 304 8.78 8.53 20.75
C ALA A 304 9.72 7.40 21.22
N ALA A 305 9.55 6.89 22.43
CA ALA A 305 10.34 5.76 22.96
C ALA A 305 10.04 4.44 22.20
N GLU A 306 8.82 4.28 21.70
CA GLU A 306 8.39 3.16 20.85
C GLU A 306 8.74 3.35 19.37
N LEU A 307 9.55 4.39 19.02
CA LEU A 307 9.96 4.77 17.68
C LEU A 307 8.78 5.09 16.72
N ASN A 308 7.61 5.43 17.28
CA ASN A 308 6.44 5.87 16.51
C ASN A 308 6.48 7.40 16.35
N PHE A 309 7.31 7.88 15.43
CA PHE A 309 7.58 9.31 15.27
C PHE A 309 6.40 10.09 14.67
N GLU A 310 5.53 9.47 13.89
CA GLU A 310 4.31 10.11 13.35
C GLU A 310 3.33 10.45 14.50
N ALA A 311 2.98 9.46 15.31
CA ALA A 311 2.11 9.70 16.47
C ALA A 311 2.73 10.69 17.46
N ALA A 312 4.06 10.64 17.66
CA ALA A 312 4.75 11.60 18.51
C ALA A 312 4.71 13.02 17.94
N ALA A 313 4.77 13.19 16.61
CA ALA A 313 4.67 14.50 15.95
C ALA A 313 3.26 15.09 16.06
N GLU A 314 2.21 14.30 15.83
CA GLU A 314 0.81 14.74 15.99
C GLU A 314 0.51 15.19 17.43
N LEU A 315 0.95 14.40 18.42
CA LEU A 315 0.79 14.74 19.83
C LEU A 315 1.57 16.00 20.20
N ARG A 316 2.76 16.23 19.61
CA ARG A 316 3.54 17.46 19.79
C ARG A 316 2.80 18.67 19.27
N ASP A 317 2.22 18.58 18.07
CA ASP A 317 1.53 19.69 17.42
C ASP A 317 0.28 20.10 18.21
N LYS A 318 -0.50 19.12 18.71
CA LYS A 318 -1.61 19.36 19.65
C LYS A 318 -1.16 20.00 20.96
N LEU A 319 -0.02 19.56 21.52
CA LEU A 319 0.55 20.14 22.73
C LEU A 319 0.97 21.61 22.54
N VAL A 320 1.44 21.98 21.35
CA VAL A 320 1.79 23.36 21.03
C VAL A 320 0.55 24.25 21.03
N GLU A 321 -0.57 23.77 20.47
CA GLU A 321 -1.84 24.51 20.45
C GLU A 321 -2.42 24.68 21.86
N LEU A 322 -2.51 23.62 22.65
CA LEU A 322 -3.04 23.66 24.00
C LEU A 322 -2.18 24.54 24.94
N LYS A 323 -0.87 24.56 24.80
CA LYS A 323 0.02 25.44 25.54
C LYS A 323 -0.15 26.91 25.15
N LYS A 324 -0.43 27.20 23.87
CA LYS A 324 -0.78 28.56 23.44
C LYS A 324 -2.09 29.04 24.05
N MET A 325 -3.10 28.17 24.15
CA MET A 325 -4.38 28.48 24.79
C MET A 325 -4.19 28.74 26.29
N LEU A 326 -3.40 27.92 27.00
CA LEU A 326 -3.10 28.11 28.41
C LEU A 326 -2.43 29.47 28.68
N ASN A 327 -1.45 29.85 27.83
CA ASN A 327 -0.74 31.14 27.98
C ASN A 327 -1.57 32.36 27.59
N ASN A 328 -2.65 32.18 26.79
CA ASN A 328 -3.57 33.28 26.46
C ASN A 328 -4.69 33.48 27.48
N THR A 329 -4.74 32.64 28.51
CA THR A 329 -5.74 32.68 29.60
C THR A 329 -5.17 33.35 30.84
N GLU A 330 -3.86 33.73 30.84
CA GLU A 330 -3.22 34.66 31.79
C GLU A 330 -3.32 36.10 31.25
#